data_05d9493921fff7c1a66e3f4358378d7a
#
_entry.id   05d9493921fff7c1a66e3f4358378d7a
#
_cell.length_a   1.000
_cell.length_b   1.000
_cell.length_c   1.000
_cell.angle_alpha   90.00
_cell.angle_beta   90.00
_cell.angle_gamma   90.00
#
_symmetry.space_group_name_H-M   'P 1'
#
loop_
_entity.id
_entity.type
_entity.pdbx_description
1 polymer ?
#
loop_
_entity_poly.entity_id
_entity_poly.type
_entity_poly.pdbx_seq_one_letter_code
_entity_poly.pdbx_strand_id
1 'polypeptide(L)'
;TIVNLTFDTIRNKYYNAKSVRVDIDIDNVHISYHGTNELSLVFLPSEEDASMPIDIEQNLYYLSANRIGAELHSKISPQFKVGVVGEYIVGSFEKEKSNPLMPELIKDDSSYTLSAQVNYWLSYILDIPTELQTERRLDDVVEVQYKSDGLGNISPFQLGAGVSYLTKMLIMCLRAKKNDVILIENPE
;
A
#
# COMPACT_ATOMS: atom_id res chain seq x y z
N THR A 1 -7.65 9.68 6.01
CA THR A 1 -8.00 10.54 4.85
C THR A 1 -6.93 10.34 3.82
N ILE A 2 -7.25 9.65 2.74
CA ILE A 2 -6.27 9.16 1.77
C ILE A 2 -5.76 10.29 0.88
N VAL A 3 -6.58 11.27 0.59
CA VAL A 3 -6.17 12.43 -0.23
C VAL A 3 -6.94 13.67 0.22
N ASN A 4 -6.25 14.76 0.49
CA ASN A 4 -6.89 16.08 0.64
C ASN A 4 -7.25 16.62 -0.75
N LEU A 5 -8.20 15.96 -1.42
CA LEU A 5 -8.79 16.48 -2.63
C LEU A 5 -9.78 17.59 -2.25
N THR A 6 -9.53 18.79 -2.72
CA THR A 6 -10.52 19.85 -2.64
C THR A 6 -11.47 19.74 -3.84
N PHE A 7 -12.70 20.18 -3.66
CA PHE A 7 -13.67 20.22 -4.76
C PHE A 7 -13.10 20.91 -6.01
N ASP A 8 -12.36 22.00 -5.83
CA ASP A 8 -11.72 22.76 -6.91
C ASP A 8 -10.62 21.98 -7.66
N THR A 9 -10.01 20.97 -7.07
CA THR A 9 -8.99 20.17 -7.75
C THR A 9 -9.57 19.08 -8.64
N ILE A 10 -10.75 18.57 -8.32
CA ILE A 10 -11.36 17.45 -9.03
C ILE A 10 -12.53 17.85 -9.93
N ARG A 11 -13.19 19.01 -9.69
CA ARG A 11 -14.30 19.46 -10.52
C ARG A 11 -13.86 19.78 -11.95
N ASN A 12 -14.73 19.56 -12.89
CA ASN A 12 -14.52 20.02 -14.27
C ASN A 12 -14.59 21.55 -14.33
N LYS A 13 -13.44 22.19 -14.42
CA LYS A 13 -13.32 23.66 -14.46
C LYS A 13 -13.84 24.26 -15.77
N TYR A 14 -13.74 23.52 -16.87
CA TYR A 14 -14.19 23.97 -18.17
C TYR A 14 -15.71 24.23 -18.19
N TYR A 15 -16.47 23.32 -17.59
CA TYR A 15 -17.93 23.47 -17.47
C TYR A 15 -18.38 24.14 -16.18
N ASN A 16 -17.43 24.64 -15.35
CA ASN A 16 -17.72 25.23 -14.05
C ASN A 16 -18.65 24.35 -13.19
N ALA A 17 -18.33 23.06 -13.15
CA ALA A 17 -19.14 22.07 -12.45
C ALA A 17 -19.39 22.47 -10.99
N LYS A 18 -20.63 22.33 -10.54
CA LYS A 18 -21.08 22.67 -9.17
C LYS A 18 -21.13 21.46 -8.25
N SER A 19 -21.02 20.27 -8.82
CA SER A 19 -21.00 19.01 -8.08
C SER A 19 -20.10 18.01 -8.77
N VAL A 20 -19.62 17.05 -7.99
CA VAL A 20 -18.92 15.86 -8.48
C VAL A 20 -19.67 14.65 -7.96
N ARG A 21 -19.95 13.70 -8.83
CA ARG A 21 -20.54 12.41 -8.49
C ARG A 21 -19.58 11.30 -8.85
N VAL A 22 -19.43 10.33 -7.96
CA VAL A 22 -18.67 9.12 -8.19
C VAL A 22 -19.59 7.94 -7.98
N ASP A 23 -19.79 7.16 -9.04
CA ASP A 23 -20.55 5.92 -8.98
C ASP A 23 -19.59 4.74 -9.05
N ILE A 24 -19.77 3.79 -8.14
CA ILE A 24 -18.94 2.60 -8.03
C ILE A 24 -19.88 1.40 -8.07
N ASP A 25 -19.67 0.54 -9.05
CA ASP A 25 -20.38 -0.72 -9.18
C ASP A 25 -19.42 -1.87 -8.83
N ILE A 26 -19.77 -2.65 -7.79
CA ILE A 26 -19.02 -3.83 -7.39
C ILE A 26 -20.01 -4.99 -7.29
N ASP A 27 -19.91 -5.95 -8.18
CA ASP A 27 -20.84 -7.08 -8.28
C ASP A 27 -22.29 -6.61 -8.40
N ASN A 28 -23.08 -6.79 -7.36
CA ASN A 28 -24.49 -6.38 -7.31
C ASN A 28 -24.71 -5.16 -6.39
N VAL A 29 -23.64 -4.49 -5.97
CA VAL A 29 -23.71 -3.34 -5.09
C VAL A 29 -23.37 -2.08 -5.89
N HIS A 30 -24.30 -1.13 -5.94
CA HIS A 30 -24.11 0.20 -6.51
C HIS A 30 -23.93 1.21 -5.38
N ILE A 31 -22.85 1.99 -5.44
CA ILE A 31 -22.54 3.02 -4.44
C ILE A 31 -22.37 4.34 -5.14
N SER A 32 -23.14 5.34 -4.75
CA SER A 32 -23.06 6.67 -5.30
C SER A 32 -22.60 7.68 -4.24
N TYR A 33 -21.54 8.40 -4.55
CA TYR A 33 -21.03 9.49 -3.71
C TYR A 33 -21.25 10.82 -4.40
N HIS A 34 -21.78 11.79 -3.67
CA HIS A 34 -22.05 13.12 -4.19
C HIS A 34 -21.36 14.19 -3.34
N GLY A 35 -20.55 15.04 -3.98
CA GLY A 35 -19.84 16.13 -3.33
C GLY A 35 -20.17 17.48 -3.97
N THR A 36 -20.52 18.48 -3.15
CA THR A 36 -20.87 19.84 -3.58
C THR A 36 -20.12 20.93 -2.84
N ASN A 37 -19.22 20.60 -1.91
CA ASN A 37 -18.57 21.57 -1.04
C ASN A 37 -17.31 22.16 -1.72
N GLU A 38 -17.22 23.49 -1.74
CA GLU A 38 -16.08 24.21 -2.34
C GLU A 38 -14.79 24.15 -1.47
N LEU A 39 -14.93 23.94 -0.16
CA LEU A 39 -13.79 23.97 0.76
C LEU A 39 -13.21 22.59 1.06
N SER A 40 -14.05 21.57 1.10
CA SER A 40 -13.63 20.19 1.30
C SER A 40 -14.61 19.27 0.58
N LEU A 41 -14.09 18.20 -0.04
CA LEU A 41 -14.93 17.20 -0.64
C LEU A 41 -15.37 16.21 0.44
N VAL A 42 -16.64 16.28 0.80
CA VAL A 42 -17.29 15.28 1.65
C VAL A 42 -18.16 14.42 0.75
N PHE A 43 -17.78 13.18 0.56
CA PHE A 43 -18.61 12.20 -0.10
C PHE A 43 -19.54 11.58 0.92
N LEU A 44 -20.84 11.75 0.70
CA LEU A 44 -21.88 11.09 1.48
C LEU A 44 -22.48 9.97 0.63
N PRO A 45 -22.63 8.75 1.18
CA PRO A 45 -23.39 7.71 0.49
C PRO A 45 -24.83 8.18 0.30
N SER A 46 -25.47 7.80 -0.81
CA SER A 46 -26.87 8.06 -1.01
C SER A 46 -27.71 7.22 -0.03
N GLU A 47 -28.87 7.72 0.40
CA GLU A 47 -29.75 7.02 1.37
C GLU A 47 -30.26 5.66 0.89
N GLU A 48 -30.08 5.33 -0.39
CA GLU A 48 -30.50 4.06 -1.00
C GLU A 48 -29.42 2.98 -0.98
N ASP A 49 -28.20 3.32 -0.52
CA ASP A 49 -27.08 2.38 -0.57
C ASP A 49 -27.16 1.36 0.56
N ALA A 50 -27.27 0.11 0.16
CA ALA A 50 -27.08 -1.03 1.05
C ALA A 50 -25.71 -0.97 1.72
N SER A 51 -25.59 -1.44 2.95
CA SER A 51 -24.34 -1.50 3.69
C SER A 51 -23.19 -1.98 2.81
N MET A 52 -22.15 -1.15 2.69
CA MET A 52 -20.96 -1.53 1.94
C MET A 52 -20.41 -2.88 2.46
N PRO A 53 -20.20 -3.86 1.58
CA PRO A 53 -19.54 -5.12 1.97
C PRO A 53 -18.06 -4.92 2.33
N ILE A 54 -17.50 -3.71 2.06
CA ILE A 54 -16.11 -3.36 2.29
C ILE A 54 -16.05 -2.16 3.21
N ASP A 55 -15.40 -2.32 4.36
CA ASP A 55 -15.04 -1.20 5.22
C ASP A 55 -13.85 -0.46 4.59
N ILE A 56 -14.13 0.63 3.87
CA ILE A 56 -13.10 1.41 3.16
C ILE A 56 -12.02 1.91 4.13
N GLU A 57 -12.37 2.27 5.35
CA GLU A 57 -11.38 2.77 6.31
C GLU A 57 -10.39 1.69 6.75
N GLN A 58 -10.84 0.45 6.84
CA GLN A 58 -10.02 -0.67 7.29
C GLN A 58 -9.41 -1.50 6.17
N ASN A 59 -10.10 -1.60 5.03
CA ASN A 59 -9.75 -2.52 3.95
C ASN A 59 -9.15 -1.83 2.71
N LEU A 60 -9.15 -0.50 2.64
CA LEU A 60 -8.55 0.22 1.52
C LEU A 60 -7.08 0.58 1.82
N TYR A 61 -6.19 0.12 0.97
CA TYR A 61 -4.78 0.45 0.97
C TYR A 61 -4.41 1.20 -0.30
N TYR A 62 -3.96 2.43 -0.16
CA TYR A 62 -3.60 3.28 -1.29
C TYR A 62 -2.12 3.64 -1.24
N LEU A 63 -1.43 3.51 -2.37
CA LEU A 63 -0.06 3.92 -2.55
C LEU A 63 0.03 4.93 -3.70
N SER A 64 0.38 6.15 -3.36
CA SER A 64 0.53 7.26 -4.31
C SER A 64 1.70 7.04 -5.28
N ALA A 65 1.60 7.65 -6.46
CA ALA A 65 2.73 7.76 -7.40
C ALA A 65 3.94 8.48 -6.76
N ASN A 66 3.68 9.45 -5.90
CA ASN A 66 4.74 10.18 -5.16
C ASN A 66 5.15 9.43 -3.88
N ARG A 67 5.41 8.13 -4.00
CA ARG A 67 5.81 7.27 -2.89
C ARG A 67 7.27 7.46 -2.49
N ILE A 68 7.58 7.22 -1.21
CA ILE A 68 8.95 7.24 -0.69
C ILE A 68 9.75 6.11 -1.36
N GLY A 69 10.91 6.46 -1.91
CA GLY A 69 11.85 5.52 -2.51
C GLY A 69 12.71 4.80 -1.48
N ALA A 70 14.03 4.80 -1.71
CA ALA A 70 14.98 4.18 -0.80
C ALA A 70 15.03 4.93 0.55
N GLU A 71 15.00 4.17 1.64
CA GLU A 71 15.09 4.69 3.01
C GLU A 71 15.87 3.71 3.89
N LEU A 72 16.76 4.23 4.75
CA LEU A 72 17.47 3.41 5.75
C LEU A 72 16.61 3.09 6.96
N HIS A 73 15.66 3.97 7.24
CA HIS A 73 14.78 3.86 8.38
C HIS A 73 13.34 4.07 7.95
N SER A 74 12.48 3.16 8.34
CA SER A 74 11.04 3.25 8.14
C SER A 74 10.32 3.43 9.47
N LYS A 75 9.20 4.14 9.45
CA LYS A 75 8.42 4.37 10.66
C LYS A 75 7.43 3.24 10.92
N ILE A 76 7.19 2.96 12.20
CA ILE A 76 6.08 2.13 12.65
C ILE A 76 4.93 3.03 13.06
N SER A 77 3.74 2.77 12.54
CA SER A 77 2.52 3.40 13.05
C SER A 77 1.68 2.38 13.81
N PRO A 78 1.06 2.76 14.94
CA PRO A 78 0.06 1.91 15.59
C PRO A 78 -1.26 1.83 14.82
N GLN A 79 -1.58 2.82 14.01
CA GLN A 79 -2.87 2.97 13.32
C GLN A 79 -2.79 2.65 11.83
N PHE A 80 -1.70 3.06 11.16
CA PHE A 80 -1.59 2.96 9.71
C PHE A 80 -0.61 1.86 9.30
N LYS A 81 -0.98 1.13 8.26
CA LYS A 81 -0.14 0.07 7.67
C LYS A 81 0.63 0.55 6.45
N VAL A 82 0.12 1.54 5.74
CA VAL A 82 0.67 2.03 4.47
C VAL A 82 1.10 3.49 4.58
N GLY A 83 0.18 4.38 4.99
CA GLY A 83 0.36 5.82 4.88
C GLY A 83 0.11 6.33 3.45
N VAL A 84 0.15 7.64 3.25
CA VAL A 84 -0.17 8.27 1.95
C VAL A 84 0.92 8.04 0.90
N VAL A 85 2.17 8.08 1.33
CA VAL A 85 3.35 7.91 0.46
C VAL A 85 4.11 6.61 0.74
N GLY A 86 3.50 5.69 1.47
CA GLY A 86 4.08 4.38 1.80
C GLY A 86 5.07 4.41 2.97
N GLU A 87 5.01 5.44 3.82
CA GLU A 87 5.93 5.68 4.94
C GLU A 87 5.88 4.62 6.04
N TYR A 88 4.79 3.85 6.13
CA TYR A 88 4.60 2.82 7.17
C TYR A 88 4.66 1.38 6.64
N ILE A 89 4.85 1.19 5.33
CA ILE A 89 4.78 -0.15 4.72
C ILE A 89 5.84 -1.08 5.32
N VAL A 90 7.10 -0.66 5.35
CA VAL A 90 8.20 -1.50 5.87
C VAL A 90 8.13 -1.64 7.39
N GLY A 91 7.69 -0.58 8.09
CA GLY A 91 7.44 -0.67 9.53
C GLY A 91 6.31 -1.65 9.89
N SER A 92 5.24 -1.69 9.09
CA SER A 92 4.17 -2.67 9.28
C SER A 92 4.61 -4.09 8.89
N PHE A 93 5.45 -4.22 7.85
CA PHE A 93 6.07 -5.48 7.49
C PHE A 93 6.90 -6.06 8.66
N GLU A 94 7.70 -5.26 9.35
CA GLU A 94 8.47 -5.72 10.51
C GLU A 94 7.59 -6.35 11.59
N LYS A 95 6.40 -5.80 11.81
CA LYS A 95 5.44 -6.37 12.77
C LYS A 95 4.82 -7.68 12.29
N GLU A 96 4.63 -7.83 10.99
CA GLU A 96 3.84 -8.90 10.39
C GLU A 96 4.71 -9.94 9.63
N LYS A 97 6.03 -9.73 9.51
CA LYS A 97 6.93 -10.53 8.67
C LYS A 97 6.92 -12.05 8.95
N SER A 98 6.59 -12.44 10.18
CA SER A 98 6.50 -13.85 10.59
C SER A 98 5.08 -14.41 10.46
N ASN A 99 4.09 -13.59 10.10
CA ASN A 99 2.72 -14.07 9.95
C ASN A 99 2.60 -14.91 8.68
N PRO A 100 1.80 -15.99 8.73
CA PRO A 100 1.50 -16.77 7.53
C PRO A 100 0.62 -15.97 6.58
N LEU A 101 0.80 -16.18 5.30
CA LEU A 101 -0.04 -15.63 4.24
C LEU A 101 -1.27 -16.50 3.99
N MET A 102 -2.23 -15.95 3.24
CA MET A 102 -3.32 -16.74 2.66
C MET A 102 -2.74 -17.78 1.69
N PRO A 103 -3.28 -19.01 1.65
CA PRO A 103 -2.75 -20.08 0.80
C PRO A 103 -2.64 -19.69 -0.68
N GLU A 104 -3.55 -18.87 -1.16
CA GLU A 104 -3.60 -18.42 -2.55
C GLU A 104 -2.42 -17.50 -2.95
N LEU A 105 -1.77 -16.87 -1.95
CA LEU A 105 -0.65 -15.97 -2.14
C LEU A 105 0.72 -16.64 -1.93
N ILE A 106 0.71 -17.92 -1.55
CA ILE A 106 1.93 -18.70 -1.33
C ILE A 106 2.42 -19.23 -2.68
N LYS A 107 3.66 -18.92 -3.01
CA LYS A 107 4.31 -19.40 -4.23
C LYS A 107 5.44 -20.38 -3.92
N ASP A 108 6.20 -20.08 -2.87
CA ASP A 108 7.28 -20.94 -2.40
C ASP A 108 6.81 -21.71 -1.16
N ASP A 109 6.73 -23.03 -1.28
CA ASP A 109 6.28 -23.94 -0.22
C ASP A 109 7.32 -24.14 0.90
N SER A 110 8.52 -23.60 0.77
CA SER A 110 9.57 -23.71 1.80
C SER A 110 9.21 -22.95 3.08
N SER A 111 8.43 -21.87 2.96
CA SER A 111 7.94 -21.10 4.10
C SER A 111 6.70 -20.25 3.73
N TYR A 112 5.69 -20.27 4.60
CA TYR A 112 4.41 -19.59 4.40
C TYR A 112 4.37 -18.17 4.98
N THR A 113 5.50 -17.65 5.46
CA THR A 113 5.56 -16.34 6.11
C THR A 113 5.64 -15.21 5.09
N LEU A 114 5.13 -14.02 5.47
CA LEU A 114 5.22 -12.82 4.64
C LEU A 114 6.67 -12.53 4.23
N SER A 115 7.62 -12.64 5.15
CA SER A 115 9.05 -12.41 4.86
C SER A 115 9.58 -13.36 3.79
N ALA A 116 9.32 -14.66 3.92
CA ALA A 116 9.79 -15.63 2.95
C ALA A 116 9.22 -15.37 1.55
N GLN A 117 7.94 -15.11 1.45
CA GLN A 117 7.31 -14.86 0.16
C GLN A 117 7.75 -13.53 -0.46
N VAL A 118 7.95 -12.47 0.33
CA VAL A 118 8.55 -11.22 -0.18
C VAL A 118 9.93 -11.46 -0.75
N ASN A 119 10.78 -12.19 -0.02
CA ASN A 119 12.15 -12.50 -0.45
C ASN A 119 12.18 -13.41 -1.67
N TYR A 120 11.27 -14.39 -1.76
CA TYR A 120 11.10 -15.20 -2.96
C TYR A 120 10.80 -14.34 -4.18
N TRP A 121 9.80 -13.46 -4.11
CA TRP A 121 9.40 -12.63 -5.22
C TRP A 121 10.45 -11.56 -5.58
N LEU A 122 11.15 -10.99 -4.60
CA LEU A 122 12.28 -10.09 -4.85
C LEU A 122 13.36 -10.79 -5.67
N SER A 123 13.78 -11.98 -5.20
CA SER A 123 14.82 -12.77 -5.88
C SER A 123 14.39 -13.19 -7.29
N TYR A 124 13.12 -13.60 -7.44
CA TYR A 124 12.57 -14.00 -8.75
C TYR A 124 12.53 -12.85 -9.77
N ILE A 125 12.06 -11.67 -9.33
CA ILE A 125 11.89 -10.53 -10.24
C ILE A 125 13.24 -9.89 -10.57
N LEU A 126 14.16 -9.83 -9.62
CA LEU A 126 15.48 -9.24 -9.82
C LEU A 126 16.47 -10.19 -10.48
N ASP A 127 16.12 -11.47 -10.61
CA ASP A 127 17.01 -12.55 -11.12
C ASP A 127 18.33 -12.66 -10.33
N ILE A 128 18.32 -12.24 -9.08
CA ILE A 128 19.46 -12.27 -8.16
C ILE A 128 18.92 -12.56 -6.77
N PRO A 129 19.50 -13.53 -6.01
CA PRO A 129 19.11 -13.77 -4.63
C PRO A 129 19.14 -12.49 -3.81
N THR A 130 17.97 -12.02 -3.40
CA THR A 130 17.82 -10.75 -2.70
C THR A 130 16.82 -10.91 -1.56
N GLU A 131 17.22 -10.54 -0.36
CA GLU A 131 16.40 -10.62 0.85
C GLU A 131 16.22 -9.23 1.46
N LEU A 132 14.99 -8.85 1.76
CA LEU A 132 14.70 -7.73 2.63
C LEU A 132 14.99 -8.10 4.07
N GLN A 133 15.87 -7.35 4.71
CA GLN A 133 16.18 -7.48 6.12
C GLN A 133 15.72 -6.25 6.88
N THR A 134 15.00 -6.47 7.96
CA THR A 134 14.48 -5.40 8.80
C THR A 134 14.77 -5.70 10.25
N GLU A 135 15.19 -4.68 10.98
CA GLU A 135 15.48 -4.77 12.41
C GLU A 135 14.88 -3.56 13.14
N ARG A 136 14.12 -3.85 14.19
CA ARG A 136 13.54 -2.78 15.03
C ARG A 136 14.64 -2.17 15.90
N ARG A 137 14.93 -0.89 15.71
CA ARG A 137 15.96 -0.15 16.46
C ARG A 137 15.38 0.61 17.65
N LEU A 138 14.21 1.22 17.46
CA LEU A 138 13.48 1.95 18.49
C LEU A 138 12.00 1.52 18.44
N ASP A 139 11.19 2.05 19.34
CA ASP A 139 9.77 1.67 19.44
C ASP A 139 8.98 1.94 18.15
N ASP A 140 9.36 2.96 17.41
CA ASP A 140 8.69 3.44 16.21
C ASP A 140 9.57 3.44 14.95
N VAL A 141 10.79 2.90 15.01
CA VAL A 141 11.76 2.93 13.91
C VAL A 141 12.30 1.55 13.60
N VAL A 142 12.27 1.22 12.31
CA VAL A 142 12.83 0.01 11.73
C VAL A 142 13.99 0.38 10.82
N GLU A 143 15.15 -0.24 11.01
CA GLU A 143 16.25 -0.21 10.07
C GLU A 143 15.97 -1.13 8.90
N VAL A 144 16.29 -0.67 7.69
CA VAL A 144 16.04 -1.36 6.43
C VAL A 144 17.34 -1.65 5.73
N GLN A 145 17.59 -2.90 5.41
CA GLN A 145 18.74 -3.37 4.63
C GLN A 145 18.29 -4.44 3.65
N TYR A 146 19.11 -4.69 2.65
CA TYR A 146 18.97 -5.84 1.78
C TYR A 146 20.22 -6.71 1.90
N LYS A 147 20.03 -8.00 1.76
CA LYS A 147 21.13 -8.96 1.61
C LYS A 147 21.07 -9.52 0.21
N SER A 148 22.19 -9.50 -0.50
CA SER A 148 22.29 -10.12 -1.82
C SER A 148 23.48 -11.04 -1.86
N ASP A 149 23.32 -12.10 -2.65
CA ASP A 149 24.38 -13.12 -2.76
C ASP A 149 25.65 -12.51 -3.37
N GLY A 150 26.78 -12.81 -2.75
CA GLY A 150 28.09 -12.29 -3.14
C GLY A 150 28.38 -10.82 -2.73
N LEU A 151 27.38 -10.05 -2.28
CA LEU A 151 27.55 -8.63 -1.91
C LEU A 151 27.35 -8.37 -0.41
N GLY A 152 26.78 -9.33 0.33
CA GLY A 152 26.47 -9.15 1.75
C GLY A 152 25.32 -8.17 1.99
N ASN A 153 25.42 -7.38 3.06
CA ASN A 153 24.40 -6.38 3.40
C ASN A 153 24.58 -5.12 2.55
N ILE A 154 23.50 -4.72 1.91
CA ILE A 154 23.43 -3.60 0.96
C ILE A 154 22.44 -2.57 1.47
N SER A 155 22.83 -1.30 1.44
CA SER A 155 21.94 -0.20 1.74
C SER A 155 20.85 -0.07 0.64
N PRO A 156 19.60 0.28 0.99
CA PRO A 156 18.55 0.57 0.02
C PRO A 156 18.97 1.59 -1.06
N PHE A 157 19.81 2.54 -0.72
CA PHE A 157 20.31 3.54 -1.68
C PHE A 157 21.25 2.97 -2.75
N GLN A 158 21.93 1.85 -2.45
CA GLN A 158 22.85 1.20 -3.40
C GLN A 158 22.12 0.33 -4.42
N LEU A 159 20.92 -0.17 -4.09
CA LEU A 159 20.09 -0.97 -5.00
C LEU A 159 19.23 -0.11 -5.93
N GLY A 160 19.11 1.17 -5.65
CA GLY A 160 18.27 2.09 -6.41
C GLY A 160 16.79 2.11 -5.95
N ALA A 161 16.12 3.19 -6.30
CA ALA A 161 14.73 3.45 -5.88
C ALA A 161 13.74 2.39 -6.37
N GLY A 162 13.97 1.81 -7.54
CA GLY A 162 13.10 0.79 -8.13
C GLY A 162 12.93 -0.44 -7.25
N VAL A 163 14.01 -0.94 -6.63
CA VAL A 163 13.94 -2.08 -5.73
C VAL A 163 13.12 -1.76 -4.49
N SER A 164 13.28 -0.55 -3.94
CA SER A 164 12.49 -0.11 -2.79
C SER A 164 11.00 0.04 -3.13
N TYR A 165 10.66 0.53 -4.32
CA TYR A 165 9.29 0.59 -4.80
C TYR A 165 8.69 -0.79 -4.99
N LEU A 166 9.40 -1.69 -5.67
CA LEU A 166 9.00 -3.07 -5.84
C LEU A 166 8.75 -3.77 -4.50
N THR A 167 9.66 -3.62 -3.56
CA THR A 167 9.55 -4.19 -2.20
C THR A 167 8.27 -3.74 -1.52
N LYS A 168 7.96 -2.45 -1.55
CA LYS A 168 6.75 -1.89 -0.94
C LYS A 168 5.48 -2.43 -1.60
N MET A 169 5.46 -2.53 -2.93
CA MET A 169 4.34 -3.13 -3.66
C MET A 169 4.15 -4.60 -3.31
N LEU A 170 5.23 -5.38 -3.26
CA LEU A 170 5.18 -6.79 -2.88
C LEU A 170 4.63 -6.98 -1.47
N ILE A 171 5.09 -6.19 -0.50
CA ILE A 171 4.58 -6.22 0.86
C ILE A 171 3.07 -5.95 0.87
N MET A 172 2.60 -4.92 0.15
CA MET A 172 1.18 -4.59 0.10
C MET A 172 0.34 -5.71 -0.50
N CYS A 173 0.76 -6.25 -1.65
CA CYS A 173 0.01 -7.29 -2.34
C CYS A 173 -0.01 -8.60 -1.56
N LEU A 174 1.13 -9.03 -1.01
CA LEU A 174 1.23 -10.31 -0.31
C LEU A 174 0.54 -10.32 1.06
N ARG A 175 0.44 -9.18 1.73
CA ARG A 175 -0.26 -9.08 3.02
C ARG A 175 -1.77 -8.92 2.91
N ALA A 176 -2.29 -8.75 1.69
CA ALA A 176 -3.71 -8.56 1.45
C ALA A 176 -4.55 -9.70 2.02
N LYS A 177 -5.69 -9.35 2.54
CA LYS A 177 -6.71 -10.28 3.06
C LYS A 177 -7.93 -10.25 2.16
N LYS A 178 -8.79 -11.23 2.34
CA LYS A 178 -10.10 -11.23 1.66
C LYS A 178 -10.84 -9.92 1.97
N ASN A 179 -11.38 -9.29 0.94
CA ASN A 179 -12.07 -8.00 0.95
C ASN A 179 -11.16 -6.77 1.09
N ASP A 180 -9.82 -6.93 1.12
CA ASP A 180 -8.93 -5.77 0.99
C ASP A 180 -8.93 -5.26 -0.46
N VAL A 181 -8.90 -3.94 -0.60
CA VAL A 181 -8.76 -3.24 -1.87
C VAL A 181 -7.41 -2.54 -1.88
N ILE A 182 -6.59 -2.85 -2.88
CA ILE A 182 -5.26 -2.26 -3.04
C ILE A 182 -5.26 -1.38 -4.28
N LEU A 183 -4.98 -0.11 -4.09
CA LEU A 183 -4.82 0.87 -5.15
C LEU A 183 -3.36 1.33 -5.20
N ILE A 184 -2.71 1.15 -6.34
CA ILE A 184 -1.33 1.57 -6.57
C ILE A 184 -1.30 2.46 -7.81
N GLU A 185 -0.87 3.71 -7.64
CA GLU A 185 -0.63 4.60 -8.77
C GLU A 185 0.72 4.31 -9.41
N ASN A 186 0.78 4.36 -10.75
CA ASN A 186 2.01 4.19 -11.54
C ASN A 186 2.86 3.00 -11.03
N PRO A 187 2.35 1.77 -11.16
CA PRO A 187 3.03 0.58 -10.62
C PRO A 187 4.31 0.19 -11.38
N GLU A 188 4.52 0.75 -12.59
CA GLU A 188 5.70 0.57 -13.45
C GLU A 188 6.98 1.22 -12.91
#